data_0427dfcf57513791102e550cefa58d3e
#
_entry.id   0427dfcf57513791102e550cefa58d3e
#
_cell.length_a   1.000
_cell.length_b   1.000
_cell.length_c   1.000
_cell.angle_alpha   90.00
_cell.angle_beta   90.00
_cell.angle_gamma   90.00
#
_symmetry.space_group_name_H-M   'P 1'
#
loop_
_entity.id
_entity.type
_entity.pdbx_description
1 polymer ?
#
loop_
_entity_poly.entity_id
_entity_poly.type
_entity_poly.pdbx_seq_one_letter_code
_entity_poly.pdbx_strand_id
1 'polypeptide(L)'
;AMAVWGQEWIDEEPSLKNIDVRFLMWDMRRNVKPASFLPDPFTVQFIFSDAPEGLADHWLVFERNDVDLCYVDPGREIDVFVETDLRTMTRVWMGWRDLDDAVRKGAIDITGREAIVKRTRDWLGLSGLSGISKRPAENRVGRASST
;
A
#
# COMPACT_ATOMS: atom_id res chain seq x y z
N ALA A 1 -3.34 -13.14 -16.53
CA ALA A 1 -4.03 -13.05 -15.85
C ALA A 1 -3.81 -12.74 -14.44
N MET A 2 -4.79 -12.47 -13.84
CA MET A 2 -4.70 -12.09 -12.62
C MET A 2 -4.27 -13.13 -11.81
N ALA A 3 -4.67 -14.26 -12.17
CA ALA A 3 -4.23 -15.38 -11.46
C ALA A 3 -2.74 -15.41 -11.54
N VAL A 4 -2.27 -15.03 -12.65
CA VAL A 4 -0.88 -15.04 -12.85
C VAL A 4 -0.21 -14.07 -11.92
N TRP A 5 -0.84 -12.93 -11.72
CA TRP A 5 -0.29 -11.91 -10.88
C TRP A 5 0.01 -12.50 -9.50
N GLY A 6 -0.84 -13.28 -8.96
CA GLY A 6 -0.60 -13.85 -7.66
C GLY A 6 0.27 -15.06 -7.66
N GLN A 7 0.08 -15.93 -8.61
CA GLN A 7 0.81 -17.16 -8.59
C GLN A 7 2.27 -17.04 -8.85
N GLU A 8 2.64 -16.27 -9.82
CA GLU A 8 4.03 -16.15 -10.12
C GLU A 8 4.80 -15.53 -8.99
N TRP A 9 4.17 -14.64 -8.27
CA TRP A 9 4.89 -13.96 -7.23
C TRP A 9 5.14 -14.85 -6.04
N ILE A 10 4.39 -15.83 -5.86
CA ILE A 10 4.60 -16.74 -4.78
C ILE A 10 5.86 -17.51 -4.98
N ASP A 11 6.05 -17.97 -6.18
CA ASP A 11 7.18 -18.82 -6.45
C ASP A 11 8.45 -18.10 -6.78
N GLU A 12 8.35 -16.93 -7.35
CA GLU A 12 9.53 -16.26 -7.79
C GLU A 12 9.60 -14.84 -7.42
N GLU A 13 10.41 -14.58 -6.44
CA GLU A 13 10.62 -13.24 -6.06
C GLU A 13 11.23 -12.40 -7.16
N PRO A 14 12.04 -12.93 -8.02
CA PRO A 14 12.61 -12.10 -9.08
C PRO A 14 11.57 -11.41 -9.93
N SER A 15 10.38 -11.98 -10.04
CA SER A 15 9.37 -11.35 -10.85
C SER A 15 8.94 -10.03 -10.25
N LEU A 16 9.25 -9.79 -8.99
CA LEU A 16 8.90 -8.52 -8.38
C LEU A 16 9.73 -7.39 -8.96
N LYS A 17 10.79 -7.69 -9.70
CA LYS A 17 11.58 -6.64 -10.28
C LYS A 17 10.81 -5.90 -11.34
N ASN A 18 9.79 -6.52 -11.90
CA ASN A 18 9.03 -5.90 -12.97
C ASN A 18 7.69 -5.35 -12.51
N ILE A 19 7.59 -5.01 -11.23
CA ILE A 19 6.36 -4.47 -10.71
C ILE A 19 6.05 -3.15 -11.38
N ASP A 20 4.82 -3.01 -11.82
CA ASP A 20 4.36 -1.76 -12.39
C ASP A 20 3.83 -0.91 -11.23
N VAL A 21 4.54 0.15 -10.92
CA VAL A 21 4.18 0.98 -9.79
C VAL A 21 2.80 1.60 -9.97
N ARG A 22 2.39 1.88 -11.20
CA ARG A 22 1.09 2.48 -11.43
C ARG A 22 0.00 1.48 -11.09
N PHE A 23 0.22 0.22 -11.39
CA PHE A 23 -0.76 -0.80 -11.09
C PHE A 23 -0.87 -0.98 -9.57
N LEU A 24 0.25 -0.98 -8.88
CA LEU A 24 0.26 -1.10 -7.45
C LEU A 24 -0.51 0.06 -6.81
N MET A 25 -0.22 1.28 -7.23
CA MET A 25 -0.88 2.44 -6.65
C MET A 25 -2.37 2.45 -6.98
N TRP A 26 -2.73 1.99 -8.16
CA TRP A 26 -4.13 1.95 -8.55
C TRP A 26 -4.89 0.94 -7.68
N ASP A 27 -4.26 -0.20 -7.42
CA ASP A 27 -4.87 -1.21 -6.58
C ASP A 27 -5.01 -0.69 -5.16
N MET A 28 -4.02 0.03 -4.67
CA MET A 28 -4.10 0.61 -3.35
C MET A 28 -5.22 1.65 -3.29
N ARG A 29 -5.33 2.48 -4.30
CA ARG A 29 -6.38 3.50 -4.31
C ARG A 29 -7.75 2.85 -4.23
N ARG A 30 -7.94 1.74 -4.90
CA ARG A 30 -9.23 1.06 -4.90
C ARG A 30 -9.58 0.47 -3.54
N ASN A 31 -8.59 0.15 -2.75
CA ASN A 31 -8.81 -0.57 -1.51
C ASN A 31 -8.67 0.25 -0.24
N VAL A 32 -8.01 1.41 -0.29
CA VAL A 32 -7.92 2.25 0.89
C VAL A 32 -9.26 2.91 1.14
N LYS A 33 -9.53 3.27 2.36
CA LYS A 33 -10.81 3.86 2.70
C LYS A 33 -10.65 5.04 3.62
N PRO A 34 -11.41 6.10 3.39
CA PRO A 34 -11.40 7.21 4.34
C PRO A 34 -11.85 6.73 5.70
N ALA A 35 -11.30 7.31 6.74
CA ALA A 35 -11.65 6.95 8.10
C ALA A 35 -11.97 8.23 8.85
N SER A 36 -12.88 8.12 9.80
CA SER A 36 -13.38 9.30 10.50
C SER A 36 -12.29 10.01 11.30
N PHE A 37 -11.23 9.30 11.67
CA PHE A 37 -10.19 9.94 12.46
C PHE A 37 -9.20 10.73 11.62
N LEU A 38 -9.31 10.65 10.29
CA LEU A 38 -8.40 11.37 9.42
C LEU A 38 -8.88 12.79 9.18
N PRO A 39 -7.97 13.73 8.93
CA PRO A 39 -8.39 15.06 8.55
C PRO A 39 -9.03 14.99 7.17
N ASP A 40 -9.76 16.03 6.81
CA ASP A 40 -10.42 16.09 5.51
C ASP A 40 -10.13 17.48 4.95
N PRO A 41 -9.24 17.60 3.96
CA PRO A 41 -8.62 16.50 3.21
C PRO A 41 -7.42 15.89 3.92
N PHE A 42 -7.07 14.69 3.53
CA PHE A 42 -5.92 14.00 4.06
C PHE A 42 -5.08 13.55 2.88
N THR A 43 -3.82 13.95 2.82
CA THR A 43 -2.96 13.68 1.68
C THR A 43 -1.74 12.87 2.10
N VAL A 44 -1.50 11.80 1.39
CA VAL A 44 -0.34 10.94 1.62
C VAL A 44 0.51 10.93 0.37
N GLN A 45 1.80 11.15 0.53
CA GLN A 45 2.73 11.03 -0.59
C GLN A 45 3.52 9.76 -0.44
N PHE A 46 3.52 8.94 -1.50
CA PHE A 46 4.31 7.72 -1.54
C PHE A 46 5.54 7.98 -2.39
N ILE A 47 6.71 7.67 -1.87
CA ILE A 47 7.97 7.89 -2.57
C ILE A 47 8.66 6.54 -2.72
N PHE A 48 8.80 6.08 -3.95
CA PHE A 48 9.42 4.77 -4.22
C PHE A 48 10.84 4.97 -4.73
N SER A 49 11.80 4.50 -3.95
CA SER A 49 13.21 4.77 -4.23
C SER A 49 13.70 4.08 -5.50
N ASP A 50 13.05 3.02 -5.92
CA ASP A 50 13.50 2.27 -7.08
C ASP A 50 12.53 2.29 -8.24
N ALA A 51 11.61 3.23 -8.26
CA ALA A 51 10.66 3.32 -9.37
C ALA A 51 11.36 3.96 -10.58
N PRO A 52 10.81 3.71 -11.77
CA PRO A 52 11.36 4.36 -12.96
C PRO A 52 11.26 5.86 -12.86
N GLU A 53 12.09 6.55 -13.62
CA GLU A 53 12.13 8.00 -13.58
C GLU A 53 10.74 8.55 -13.89
N GLY A 54 10.34 9.54 -13.11
CA GLY A 54 9.02 10.13 -13.29
C GLY A 54 7.90 9.40 -12.57
N LEU A 55 8.19 8.25 -11.98
CA LEU A 55 7.17 7.46 -11.30
C LEU A 55 7.51 7.21 -9.84
N ALA A 56 8.45 7.96 -9.30
CA ALA A 56 8.84 7.78 -7.91
C ALA A 56 7.79 8.31 -6.94
N ASP A 57 7.11 9.37 -7.31
CA ASP A 57 6.17 10.03 -6.42
C ASP A 57 4.74 9.81 -6.81
N HIS A 58 3.90 9.49 -5.83
CA HIS A 58 2.46 9.35 -6.04
C HIS A 58 1.75 9.92 -4.83
N TRP A 59 0.57 10.46 -5.03
CA TRP A 59 -0.20 11.06 -3.94
C TRP A 59 -1.57 10.45 -3.88
N LEU A 60 -2.04 10.13 -2.68
CA LEU A 60 -3.42 9.73 -2.47
C LEU A 60 -4.08 10.86 -1.68
N VAL A 61 -5.15 11.39 -2.21
CA VAL A 61 -5.88 12.48 -1.56
C VAL A 61 -7.24 11.95 -1.13
N PHE A 62 -7.47 11.96 0.17
CA PHE A 62 -8.74 11.50 0.73
C PHE A 62 -9.54 12.76 1.03
N GLU A 63 -10.65 12.93 0.34
CA GLU A 63 -11.46 14.11 0.55
C GLU A 63 -12.91 13.81 0.27
N ARG A 64 -13.79 14.23 1.15
CA ARG A 64 -15.23 14.05 0.98
C ARG A 64 -15.59 12.57 0.80
N ASN A 65 -14.96 11.76 1.59
CA ASN A 65 -15.23 10.32 1.60
C ASN A 65 -14.86 9.64 0.27
N ASP A 66 -13.92 10.20 -0.43
CA ASP A 66 -13.46 9.64 -1.69
C ASP A 66 -11.94 9.67 -1.70
N VAL A 67 -11.31 8.93 -2.60
CA VAL A 67 -9.86 8.83 -2.67
C VAL A 67 -9.41 9.04 -4.11
N ASP A 68 -8.54 10.01 -4.32
CA ASP A 68 -7.99 10.28 -5.65
C ASP A 68 -6.53 9.92 -5.69
N LEU A 69 -6.08 9.37 -6.79
CA LEU A 69 -4.66 9.06 -7.00
C LEU A 69 -4.11 10.10 -7.97
N CYS A 70 -3.05 10.78 -7.56
CA CYS A 70 -2.42 11.79 -8.38
C CYS A 70 -1.00 11.40 -8.71
N TYR A 71 -0.58 11.66 -9.95
CA TYR A 71 0.77 11.38 -10.38
C TYR A 71 1.61 12.66 -10.41
N VAL A 72 0.98 13.79 -10.14
CA VAL A 72 1.62 15.08 -10.11
C VAL A 72 1.23 15.72 -8.79
N ASP A 73 2.10 16.51 -8.21
CA ASP A 73 1.87 17.13 -6.92
C ASP A 73 0.53 17.88 -6.98
N PRO A 74 -0.42 17.50 -6.16
CA PRO A 74 -1.74 18.13 -6.17
C PRO A 74 -1.77 19.51 -5.53
N GLY A 75 -0.64 19.99 -5.01
CA GLY A 75 -0.59 21.31 -4.40
C GLY A 75 -1.21 21.36 -3.02
N ARG A 76 -1.33 20.24 -2.37
CA ARG A 76 -1.91 20.19 -1.04
C ARG A 76 -0.86 19.93 0.00
N GLU A 77 -1.17 20.27 1.25
CA GLU A 77 -0.27 19.99 2.32
C GLU A 77 -0.20 18.48 2.52
N ILE A 78 0.98 17.95 2.68
CA ILE A 78 1.15 16.50 2.83
C ILE A 78 1.06 16.14 4.30
N ASP A 79 0.14 15.27 4.64
CA ASP A 79 -0.05 14.87 6.02
C ASP A 79 0.85 13.69 6.42
N VAL A 80 1.11 12.80 5.49
CA VAL A 80 1.95 11.64 5.75
C VAL A 80 2.83 11.37 4.55
N PHE A 81 4.11 11.05 4.80
CA PHE A 81 5.02 10.61 3.77
C PHE A 81 5.33 9.14 3.99
N VAL A 82 5.27 8.34 2.94
CA VAL A 82 5.63 6.93 2.99
C VAL A 82 6.77 6.72 2.01
N GLU A 83 7.96 6.39 2.50
CA GLU A 83 9.12 6.16 1.66
C GLU A 83 9.53 4.70 1.74
N THR A 84 9.64 4.05 0.61
CA THR A 84 10.01 2.66 0.59
C THR A 84 10.39 2.27 -0.83
N ASP A 85 10.68 1.01 -1.08
CA ASP A 85 10.92 0.52 -2.43
C ASP A 85 9.71 -0.29 -2.89
N LEU A 86 9.63 -0.52 -4.18
CA LEU A 86 8.47 -1.19 -4.75
C LEU A 86 8.29 -2.61 -4.25
N ARG A 87 9.39 -3.32 -4.09
CA ARG A 87 9.29 -4.70 -3.62
C ARG A 87 8.73 -4.75 -2.21
N THR A 88 9.23 -3.91 -1.33
CA THR A 88 8.77 -3.91 0.05
C THR A 88 7.30 -3.55 0.12
N MET A 89 6.89 -2.50 -0.59
CA MET A 89 5.50 -2.08 -0.54
C MET A 89 4.59 -3.17 -1.11
N THR A 90 5.02 -3.80 -2.20
CA THR A 90 4.23 -4.86 -2.79
C THR A 90 4.08 -6.03 -1.82
N ARG A 91 5.15 -6.42 -1.16
CA ARG A 91 5.08 -7.54 -0.23
C ARG A 91 4.17 -7.22 0.94
N VAL A 92 4.22 -6.00 1.43
CA VAL A 92 3.34 -5.61 2.52
C VAL A 92 1.90 -5.57 2.04
N TRP A 93 1.68 -5.02 0.85
CA TRP A 93 0.34 -4.89 0.30
C TRP A 93 -0.29 -6.26 0.04
N MET A 94 0.53 -7.21 -0.40
CA MET A 94 0.05 -8.55 -0.69
C MET A 94 -0.11 -9.40 0.57
N GLY A 95 0.30 -8.90 1.71
CA GLY A 95 0.20 -9.65 2.95
C GLY A 95 1.34 -10.61 3.18
N TRP A 96 2.39 -10.53 2.40
CA TRP A 96 3.53 -11.42 2.54
C TRP A 96 4.53 -10.91 3.57
N ARG A 97 4.42 -9.68 3.95
CA ARG A 97 5.28 -9.10 4.97
C ARG A 97 4.44 -8.20 5.85
N ASP A 98 4.69 -8.23 7.14
CA ASP A 98 3.95 -7.41 8.09
C ASP A 98 4.40 -5.95 8.00
N LEU A 99 3.45 -5.03 8.01
CA LEU A 99 3.76 -3.61 7.92
C LEU A 99 4.63 -3.17 9.10
N ASP A 100 4.26 -3.57 10.32
CA ASP A 100 5.00 -3.13 11.48
C ASP A 100 6.42 -3.65 11.46
N ASP A 101 6.63 -4.85 10.94
CA ASP A 101 7.96 -5.41 10.82
C ASP A 101 8.78 -4.60 9.83
N ALA A 102 8.18 -4.25 8.70
CA ALA A 102 8.87 -3.48 7.68
C ALA A 102 9.26 -2.10 8.22
N VAL A 103 8.38 -1.48 8.97
CA VAL A 103 8.67 -0.17 9.55
C VAL A 103 9.77 -0.29 10.60
N ARG A 104 9.68 -1.30 11.45
CA ARG A 104 10.63 -1.47 12.50
C ARG A 104 12.03 -1.73 11.97
N LYS A 105 12.13 -2.41 10.86
CA LYS A 105 13.42 -2.71 10.26
C LYS A 105 13.91 -1.66 9.28
N GLY A 106 13.17 -0.57 9.15
CA GLY A 106 13.60 0.52 8.29
C GLY A 106 13.36 0.31 6.82
N ALA A 107 12.59 -0.73 6.45
CA ALA A 107 12.28 -0.97 5.04
C ALA A 107 11.20 -0.03 4.55
N ILE A 108 10.35 0.46 5.44
CA ILE A 108 9.35 1.47 5.12
C ILE A 108 9.50 2.57 6.15
N ASP A 109 9.54 3.80 5.67
CA ASP A 109 9.64 4.95 6.56
C ASP A 109 8.36 5.74 6.43
N ILE A 110 7.62 5.88 7.51
CA ILE A 110 6.35 6.59 7.52
C ILE A 110 6.48 7.78 8.45
N THR A 111 6.30 8.97 7.92
CA THR A 111 6.47 10.20 8.68
C THR A 111 5.19 11.01 8.64
N GLY A 112 4.80 11.56 9.76
CA GLY A 112 3.62 12.40 9.84
C GLY A 112 3.15 12.51 11.27
N ARG A 113 1.89 12.91 11.45
CA ARG A 113 1.34 13.08 12.78
C ARG A 113 1.27 11.69 13.45
N GLU A 114 1.82 11.59 14.64
CA GLU A 114 1.95 10.31 15.29
C GLU A 114 0.64 9.54 15.41
N ALA A 115 -0.42 10.21 15.75
CA ALA A 115 -1.71 9.53 15.93
C ALA A 115 -2.19 8.88 14.64
N ILE A 116 -1.86 9.48 13.51
CA ILE A 116 -2.26 8.94 12.20
C ILE A 116 -1.29 7.86 11.77
N VAL A 117 -0.01 8.09 11.98
CA VAL A 117 1.01 7.13 11.57
C VAL A 117 0.81 5.79 12.30
N LYS A 118 0.43 5.84 13.57
CA LYS A 118 0.21 4.63 14.33
C LYS A 118 -0.94 3.80 13.78
N ARG A 119 -1.85 4.42 13.06
CA ARG A 119 -3.02 3.74 12.53
C ARG A 119 -2.94 3.52 11.02
N THR A 120 -1.73 3.46 10.49
CA THR A 120 -1.54 3.26 9.07
C THR A 120 -2.24 2.01 8.55
N ARG A 121 -2.21 0.91 9.33
CA ARG A 121 -2.87 -0.30 8.89
C ARG A 121 -4.35 -0.06 8.65
N ASP A 122 -4.96 0.78 9.48
CA ASP A 122 -6.40 1.03 9.36
C ASP A 122 -6.74 1.83 8.10
N TRP A 123 -6.11 2.98 7.94
CA TRP A 123 -6.49 3.82 6.80
C TRP A 123 -5.89 3.31 5.48
N LEU A 124 -4.84 2.52 5.54
CA LEU A 124 -4.28 1.96 4.32
C LEU A 124 -5.03 0.71 3.89
N GLY A 125 -5.96 0.27 4.71
CA GLY A 125 -6.80 -0.86 4.32
C GLY A 125 -6.17 -2.22 4.51
N LEU A 126 -5.17 -2.32 5.39
CA LEU A 126 -4.51 -3.58 5.62
C LEU A 126 -5.15 -4.40 6.72
N SER A 127 -5.85 -3.74 7.64
CA SER A 127 -6.46 -4.45 8.75
C SER A 127 -7.59 -5.33 8.24
N GLY A 128 -7.53 -6.56 8.59
CA GLY A 128 -8.60 -7.48 8.23
C GLY A 128 -8.58 -7.95 6.80
N LEU A 129 -7.75 -7.33 5.96
CA LEU A 129 -7.71 -7.75 4.58
C LEU A 129 -6.43 -8.45 4.23
N SER A 130 -5.35 -8.07 4.90
CA SER A 130 -4.09 -8.63 4.52
C SER A 130 -4.12 -10.12 4.67
N GLY A 131 -3.61 -10.80 3.72
CA GLY A 131 -3.53 -12.23 3.79
C GLY A 131 -4.81 -12.94 3.45
N ILE A 132 -5.86 -12.22 3.18
CA ILE A 132 -7.09 -12.87 2.82
C ILE A 132 -7.50 -12.51 1.42
N SER A 133 -7.78 -11.27 1.15
CA SER A 133 -8.23 -10.95 -0.19
C SER A 133 -7.10 -10.84 -1.18
N LYS A 134 -5.89 -10.64 -0.75
CA LYS A 134 -4.77 -10.44 -1.66
C LYS A 134 -3.91 -11.66 -1.85
N ARG A 135 -4.16 -12.71 -1.08
CA ARG A 135 -3.37 -13.91 -1.22
C ARG A 135 -4.01 -14.87 -2.20
N PRO A 136 -3.26 -15.80 -2.70
CA PRO A 136 -3.80 -16.80 -3.61
C PRO A 136 -4.95 -17.55 -2.97
N ALA A 137 -5.79 -18.09 -3.80
CA ALA A 137 -6.99 -18.75 -3.34
C ALA A 137 -6.76 -19.84 -2.29
N GLU A 138 -5.78 -20.63 -2.46
CA GLU A 138 -5.57 -21.69 -1.52
C GLU A 138 -5.34 -21.16 -0.12
N ASN A 139 -4.67 -20.07 0.00
CA ASN A 139 -4.44 -19.51 1.30
C ASN A 139 -5.71 -19.01 1.90
N ARG A 140 -6.55 -18.46 1.07
CA ARG A 140 -7.78 -17.93 1.59
C ARG A 140 -8.65 -19.03 2.12
N VAL A 141 -8.68 -20.14 1.45
CA VAL A 141 -9.50 -21.23 1.89
C VAL A 141 -9.08 -21.71 3.26
N GLY A 142 -7.82 -21.98 3.41
CA GLY A 142 -7.38 -22.47 4.68
C GLY A 142 -7.63 -21.48 5.76
N ARG A 143 -7.55 -20.21 5.40
CA ARG A 143 -7.64 -19.27 6.42
C ARG A 143 -9.00 -18.96 6.73
N ALA A 144 -9.86 -18.94 5.75
CA ALA A 144 -11.22 -18.63 5.95
C ALA A 144 -11.80 -19.52 7.01
N SER A 145 -11.37 -20.72 7.04
CA SER A 145 -11.91 -21.61 8.03
C SER A 145 -11.44 -21.25 9.40
N SER A 146 -10.32 -20.60 9.50
CA SER A 146 -9.83 -20.28 10.81
C SER A 146 -10.31 -18.92 11.24
N THR A 147 -10.87 -18.19 10.40
CA THR A 147 -11.40 -16.91 10.85
C THR A 147 -12.84 -17.03 11.22
#